data_9884f368c7ca56994f36ff648b7a9413
#
_entry.id   9884f368c7ca56994f36ff648b7a9413
#
_cell.length_a   1.000
_cell.length_b   1.000
_cell.length_c   1.000
_cell.angle_alpha   90.00
_cell.angle_beta   90.00
_cell.angle_gamma   90.00
#
_symmetry.space_group_name_H-M   'P 1'
#
loop_
_entity.id
_entity.type
_entity.pdbx_description
1 polymer ?
#
loop_
_entity_poly.entity_id
_entity_poly.type
_entity_poly.pdbx_seq_one_letter_code
_entity_poly.pdbx_strand_id
1 'polypeptide(L)'
;YWYRQAAEQGEAKAQYNLGLMYDYGEGVIEDDTQAVYWFRKAAEQGHAKGQYSIGYMYASGRGIAKDDTQAVYWFRKAAEQGLDKAQYNLGLMYDYGEGVIEDDAQAVYWYRKAADQGAANAQRNLGLMYDYGEGVIEDDTQAVYWFRKAAEQGHAKAQYNLGVMYDYGGGVIEDDTRAVSWYRKAAEQGEAKAQYNLGLMYDYGGGVIEDYTLAVYWYRQAAEQGHAKAQYNLGVMYESGRGIAKDDTQAVYWFRKAAEQGEAKK
;
A
#
# COMPACT_ATOMS: atom_id res chain seq x y z
N TYR A 1 -13.30 -33.77 -6.05
CA TYR A 1 -13.03 -35.19 -5.87
C TYR A 1 -11.57 -35.55 -6.14
N TRP A 2 -11.03 -35.27 -7.33
CA TRP A 2 -9.66 -35.64 -7.74
C TRP A 2 -8.55 -34.98 -6.90
N TYR A 3 -8.67 -33.72 -6.57
CA TYR A 3 -7.68 -33.04 -5.72
C TYR A 3 -7.60 -33.66 -4.33
N ARG A 4 -8.73 -34.09 -3.76
CA ARG A 4 -8.72 -34.76 -2.44
C ARG A 4 -7.97 -36.08 -2.48
N GLN A 5 -8.21 -36.92 -3.48
CA GLN A 5 -7.50 -38.19 -3.64
C GLN A 5 -5.98 -37.98 -3.79
N ALA A 6 -5.55 -37.05 -4.64
CA ALA A 6 -4.15 -36.75 -4.83
C ALA A 6 -3.50 -36.14 -3.55
N ALA A 7 -4.22 -35.27 -2.85
CA ALA A 7 -3.76 -34.69 -1.59
C ALA A 7 -3.59 -35.74 -0.49
N GLU A 8 -4.53 -36.68 -0.38
CA GLU A 8 -4.47 -37.80 0.54
C GLU A 8 -3.33 -38.77 0.21
N GLN A 9 -2.97 -38.88 -1.08
CA GLN A 9 -1.79 -39.63 -1.54
C GLN A 9 -0.47 -38.90 -1.30
N GLY A 10 -0.52 -37.66 -0.79
CA GLY A 10 0.68 -36.91 -0.38
C GLY A 10 1.21 -35.94 -1.44
N GLU A 11 0.53 -35.70 -2.56
CA GLU A 11 1.00 -34.77 -3.57
C GLU A 11 0.90 -33.30 -3.06
N ALA A 12 2.04 -32.63 -2.89
CA ALA A 12 2.14 -31.29 -2.32
C ALA A 12 1.31 -30.23 -3.07
N LYS A 13 1.30 -30.28 -4.40
CA LYS A 13 0.50 -29.35 -5.20
C LYS A 13 -1.01 -29.59 -5.03
N ALA A 14 -1.43 -30.84 -4.92
CA ALA A 14 -2.83 -31.16 -4.66
C ALA A 14 -3.25 -30.75 -3.26
N GLN A 15 -2.38 -30.94 -2.25
CA GLN A 15 -2.60 -30.45 -0.88
C GLN A 15 -2.75 -28.93 -0.85
N TYR A 16 -1.88 -28.19 -1.53
CA TYR A 16 -2.00 -26.74 -1.64
C TYR A 16 -3.34 -26.34 -2.29
N ASN A 17 -3.71 -26.96 -3.41
CA ASN A 17 -4.96 -26.64 -4.10
C ASN A 17 -6.20 -27.01 -3.25
N LEU A 18 -6.15 -28.11 -2.50
CA LEU A 18 -7.22 -28.48 -1.58
C LEU A 18 -7.33 -27.48 -0.42
N GLY A 19 -6.18 -26.98 0.07
CA GLY A 19 -6.14 -25.88 1.02
C GLY A 19 -6.82 -24.63 0.50
N LEU A 20 -6.57 -24.24 -0.75
CA LEU A 20 -7.26 -23.10 -1.40
C LEU A 20 -8.77 -23.32 -1.52
N MET A 21 -9.20 -24.54 -1.86
CA MET A 21 -10.64 -24.85 -1.94
C MET A 21 -11.34 -24.63 -0.59
N TYR A 22 -10.70 -25.01 0.51
CA TYR A 22 -11.25 -24.76 1.85
C TYR A 22 -11.15 -23.28 2.26
N ASP A 23 -10.08 -22.57 1.86
CA ASP A 23 -9.86 -21.14 2.15
C ASP A 23 -10.90 -20.23 1.46
N TYR A 24 -11.36 -20.62 0.26
CA TYR A 24 -12.33 -19.84 -0.53
C TYR A 24 -13.73 -20.47 -0.59
N GLY A 25 -13.95 -21.64 -0.03
CA GLY A 25 -15.23 -22.36 -0.14
C GLY A 25 -15.54 -22.89 -1.55
N GLU A 26 -14.51 -23.14 -2.38
CA GLU A 26 -14.69 -23.57 -3.76
C GLU A 26 -14.94 -25.08 -3.85
N GLY A 27 -16.21 -25.47 -4.07
CA GLY A 27 -16.62 -26.87 -4.16
C GLY A 27 -16.63 -27.64 -2.84
N VAL A 28 -16.37 -26.95 -1.73
CA VAL A 28 -16.48 -27.39 -0.34
C VAL A 28 -16.99 -26.23 0.50
N ILE A 29 -17.46 -26.49 1.72
CA ILE A 29 -17.77 -25.44 2.68
C ILE A 29 -16.45 -24.81 3.13
N GLU A 30 -16.39 -23.48 3.18
CA GLU A 30 -15.25 -22.71 3.68
C GLU A 30 -14.89 -23.17 5.09
N ASP A 31 -13.62 -23.50 5.31
CA ASP A 31 -13.11 -23.98 6.59
C ASP A 31 -11.60 -23.64 6.70
N ASP A 32 -11.31 -22.53 7.39
CA ASP A 32 -9.94 -22.06 7.61
C ASP A 32 -9.07 -23.10 8.33
N THR A 33 -9.63 -23.92 9.22
CA THR A 33 -8.88 -24.96 9.93
C THR A 33 -8.45 -26.08 8.97
N GLN A 34 -9.32 -26.47 8.05
CA GLN A 34 -8.97 -27.42 6.99
C GLN A 34 -7.95 -26.79 6.00
N ALA A 35 -8.11 -25.50 5.67
CA ALA A 35 -7.14 -24.79 4.83
C ALA A 35 -5.74 -24.83 5.47
N VAL A 36 -5.64 -24.49 6.76
CA VAL A 36 -4.39 -24.58 7.54
C VAL A 36 -3.79 -25.97 7.50
N TYR A 37 -4.60 -27.01 7.72
CA TYR A 37 -4.13 -28.39 7.69
C TYR A 37 -3.46 -28.75 6.35
N TRP A 38 -4.14 -28.44 5.25
CA TRP A 38 -3.65 -28.79 3.93
C TRP A 38 -2.47 -27.90 3.47
N PHE A 39 -2.50 -26.61 3.78
CA PHE A 39 -1.36 -25.71 3.50
C PHE A 39 -0.11 -26.17 4.27
N ARG A 40 -0.26 -26.58 5.53
CA ARG A 40 0.86 -27.11 6.32
C ARG A 40 1.45 -28.36 5.70
N LYS A 41 0.63 -29.32 5.29
CA LYS A 41 1.07 -30.53 4.59
C LYS A 41 1.89 -30.21 3.34
N ALA A 42 1.42 -29.27 2.52
CA ALA A 42 2.16 -28.84 1.33
C ALA A 42 3.46 -28.11 1.69
N ALA A 43 3.43 -27.25 2.72
CA ALA A 43 4.57 -26.47 3.18
C ALA A 43 5.71 -27.33 3.72
N GLU A 44 5.37 -28.37 4.50
CA GLU A 44 6.32 -29.35 5.06
C GLU A 44 7.06 -30.12 3.95
N GLN A 45 6.43 -30.31 2.80
CA GLN A 45 7.04 -30.89 1.60
C GLN A 45 7.85 -29.88 0.78
N GLY A 46 7.99 -28.64 1.22
CA GLY A 46 8.76 -27.60 0.53
C GLY A 46 7.98 -26.83 -0.54
N HIS A 47 6.67 -27.00 -0.67
CA HIS A 47 5.87 -26.27 -1.66
C HIS A 47 5.82 -24.77 -1.32
N ALA A 48 6.50 -23.92 -2.11
CA ALA A 48 6.70 -22.50 -1.81
C ALA A 48 5.38 -21.74 -1.56
N LYS A 49 4.36 -21.94 -2.42
CA LYS A 49 3.03 -21.32 -2.23
C LYS A 49 2.32 -21.85 -0.98
N GLY A 50 2.50 -23.13 -0.62
CA GLY A 50 1.98 -23.69 0.63
C GLY A 50 2.66 -23.07 1.84
N GLN A 51 3.98 -22.86 1.79
CA GLN A 51 4.74 -22.16 2.83
C GLN A 51 4.28 -20.71 3.00
N TYR A 52 4.07 -20.00 1.89
CA TYR A 52 3.50 -18.66 1.93
C TYR A 52 2.10 -18.65 2.56
N SER A 53 1.22 -19.57 2.13
CA SER A 53 -0.17 -19.60 2.64
C SER A 53 -0.22 -19.93 4.14
N ILE A 54 0.54 -20.90 4.61
CA ILE A 54 0.58 -21.20 6.06
C ILE A 54 1.20 -20.04 6.86
N GLY A 55 2.21 -19.36 6.33
CA GLY A 55 2.75 -18.13 6.90
C GLY A 55 1.71 -17.04 7.04
N TYR A 56 0.89 -16.85 6.01
CA TYR A 56 -0.22 -15.89 6.02
C TYR A 56 -1.31 -16.26 7.05
N MET A 57 -1.66 -17.55 7.17
CA MET A 57 -2.61 -18.01 8.19
C MET A 57 -2.10 -17.73 9.60
N TYR A 58 -0.82 -17.93 9.87
CA TYR A 58 -0.21 -17.58 11.15
C TYR A 58 -0.20 -16.06 11.41
N ALA A 59 0.16 -15.25 10.41
CA ALA A 59 0.19 -13.79 10.54
C ALA A 59 -1.21 -13.19 10.78
N SER A 60 -2.24 -13.76 10.13
CA SER A 60 -3.64 -13.28 10.24
C SER A 60 -4.41 -13.89 11.40
N GLY A 61 -3.98 -15.03 11.95
CA GLY A 61 -4.73 -15.79 12.94
C GLY A 61 -5.97 -16.52 12.37
N ARG A 62 -6.03 -16.71 11.04
CA ARG A 62 -7.15 -17.41 10.40
C ARG A 62 -6.97 -18.94 10.51
N GLY A 63 -7.97 -19.63 11.06
CA GLY A 63 -7.97 -21.07 11.23
C GLY A 63 -6.92 -21.62 12.21
N ILE A 64 -6.07 -20.76 12.76
CA ILE A 64 -5.02 -21.07 13.73
C ILE A 64 -4.75 -19.83 14.58
N ALA A 65 -4.22 -20.04 15.81
CA ALA A 65 -3.81 -18.91 16.65
C ALA A 65 -2.71 -18.07 15.95
N LYS A 66 -2.84 -16.73 16.00
CA LYS A 66 -1.83 -15.82 15.46
C LYS A 66 -0.48 -16.09 16.10
N ASP A 67 0.55 -16.22 15.27
CA ASP A 67 1.93 -16.41 15.68
C ASP A 67 2.87 -15.82 14.62
N ASP A 68 3.32 -14.59 14.87
CA ASP A 68 4.17 -13.85 13.93
C ASP A 68 5.56 -14.50 13.76
N THR A 69 6.06 -15.22 14.79
CA THR A 69 7.32 -15.97 14.68
C THR A 69 7.21 -17.15 13.71
N GLN A 70 6.07 -17.86 13.75
CA GLN A 70 5.78 -18.91 12.77
C GLN A 70 5.54 -18.34 11.39
N ALA A 71 4.89 -17.17 11.28
CA ALA A 71 4.70 -16.49 10.01
C ALA A 71 6.04 -16.16 9.35
N VAL A 72 6.98 -15.57 10.10
CA VAL A 72 8.35 -15.28 9.63
C VAL A 72 9.07 -16.55 9.19
N TYR A 73 8.99 -17.62 9.96
CA TYR A 73 9.63 -18.89 9.61
C TYR A 73 9.17 -19.39 8.23
N TRP A 74 7.86 -19.39 7.99
CA TRP A 74 7.30 -19.92 6.76
C TRP A 74 7.46 -18.94 5.58
N PHE A 75 7.33 -17.63 5.80
CA PHE A 75 7.62 -16.63 4.77
C PHE A 75 9.08 -16.69 4.33
N ARG A 76 10.03 -16.88 5.27
CA ARG A 76 11.45 -17.03 4.93
C ARG A 76 11.69 -18.21 4.02
N LYS A 77 11.14 -19.38 4.34
CA LYS A 77 11.25 -20.57 3.48
C LYS A 77 10.71 -20.35 2.07
N ALA A 78 9.58 -19.69 1.94
CA ALA A 78 9.01 -19.37 0.65
C ALA A 78 9.81 -18.28 -0.10
N ALA A 79 10.30 -17.27 0.62
CA ALA A 79 11.10 -16.16 0.09
C ALA A 79 12.47 -16.63 -0.45
N GLU A 80 13.12 -17.56 0.25
CA GLU A 80 14.37 -18.22 -0.18
C GLU A 80 14.18 -19.02 -1.47
N GLN A 81 12.98 -19.54 -1.73
CA GLN A 81 12.61 -20.17 -2.99
C GLN A 81 12.25 -19.17 -4.10
N GLY A 82 12.33 -17.87 -3.84
CA GLY A 82 12.11 -16.83 -4.82
C GLY A 82 10.67 -16.33 -4.95
N LEU A 83 9.75 -16.73 -4.06
CA LEU A 83 8.37 -16.25 -4.14
C LEU A 83 8.29 -14.77 -3.73
N ASP A 84 7.98 -13.91 -4.70
CA ASP A 84 7.91 -12.44 -4.57
C ASP A 84 7.00 -11.95 -3.43
N LYS A 85 5.81 -12.55 -3.30
CA LYS A 85 4.86 -12.25 -2.21
C LYS A 85 5.43 -12.57 -0.84
N ALA A 86 6.18 -13.67 -0.73
CA ALA A 86 6.82 -14.06 0.53
C ALA A 86 8.00 -13.14 0.86
N GLN A 87 8.79 -12.74 -0.15
CA GLN A 87 9.86 -11.77 0.02
C GLN A 87 9.32 -10.43 0.49
N TYR A 88 8.24 -9.94 -0.13
CA TYR A 88 7.59 -8.70 0.30
C TYR A 88 7.09 -8.79 1.75
N ASN A 89 6.36 -9.85 2.12
CA ASN A 89 5.85 -10.00 3.48
C ASN A 89 6.97 -10.19 4.51
N LEU A 90 8.04 -10.90 4.16
CA LEU A 90 9.20 -11.00 5.04
C LEU A 90 9.90 -9.65 5.23
N GLY A 91 9.96 -8.82 4.18
CA GLY A 91 10.40 -7.44 4.26
C GLY A 91 9.55 -6.63 5.25
N LEU A 92 8.21 -6.73 5.17
CA LEU A 92 7.30 -6.09 6.14
C LEU A 92 7.56 -6.55 7.58
N MET A 93 7.75 -7.87 7.80
CA MET A 93 8.02 -8.40 9.14
C MET A 93 9.29 -7.81 9.75
N TYR A 94 10.34 -7.60 8.96
CA TYR A 94 11.56 -6.93 9.41
C TYR A 94 11.38 -5.43 9.61
N ASP A 95 10.64 -4.76 8.71
CA ASP A 95 10.34 -3.33 8.74
C ASP A 95 9.58 -2.91 10.01
N TYR A 96 8.64 -3.76 10.45
CA TYR A 96 7.81 -3.49 11.65
C TYR A 96 8.21 -4.26 12.91
N GLY A 97 9.22 -5.11 12.84
CA GLY A 97 9.61 -5.95 13.99
C GLY A 97 8.56 -7.00 14.38
N GLU A 98 7.73 -7.46 13.43
CA GLU A 98 6.68 -8.45 13.71
C GLU A 98 7.24 -9.86 13.66
N GLY A 99 7.26 -10.55 14.82
CA GLY A 99 7.80 -11.92 14.94
C GLY A 99 9.33 -12.06 14.80
N VAL A 100 10.02 -10.97 14.53
CA VAL A 100 11.48 -10.80 14.50
C VAL A 100 11.87 -9.46 15.11
N ILE A 101 13.14 -9.27 15.42
CA ILE A 101 13.67 -7.96 15.78
C ILE A 101 13.64 -7.10 14.51
N GLU A 102 13.16 -5.86 14.65
CA GLU A 102 13.18 -4.84 13.59
C GLU A 102 14.59 -4.69 13.02
N ASP A 103 14.69 -4.73 11.69
CA ASP A 103 15.96 -4.64 10.95
C ASP A 103 15.70 -4.11 9.55
N ASP A 104 15.85 -2.79 9.40
CA ASP A 104 15.62 -2.08 8.13
C ASP A 104 16.54 -2.59 7.01
N ALA A 105 17.76 -3.01 7.32
CA ALA A 105 18.67 -3.54 6.31
C ALA A 105 18.17 -4.89 5.75
N GLN A 106 17.58 -5.73 6.60
CA GLN A 106 16.90 -6.95 6.16
C GLN A 106 15.60 -6.63 5.41
N ALA A 107 14.84 -5.63 5.84
CA ALA A 107 13.65 -5.17 5.12
C ALA A 107 14.02 -4.74 3.70
N VAL A 108 15.01 -3.88 3.54
CA VAL A 108 15.55 -3.44 2.24
C VAL A 108 16.00 -4.62 1.38
N TYR A 109 16.72 -5.57 1.95
CA TYR A 109 17.18 -6.76 1.22
C TYR A 109 16.02 -7.55 0.61
N TRP A 110 14.98 -7.80 1.40
CA TRP A 110 13.84 -8.59 0.96
C TRP A 110 12.90 -7.81 0.04
N TYR A 111 12.68 -6.51 0.32
CA TYR A 111 11.94 -5.62 -0.60
C TYR A 111 12.61 -5.55 -1.96
N ARG A 112 13.95 -5.43 -2.01
CA ARG A 112 14.69 -5.40 -3.28
C ARG A 112 14.48 -6.67 -4.09
N LYS A 113 14.56 -7.84 -3.47
CA LYS A 113 14.32 -9.11 -4.15
C LYS A 113 12.91 -9.19 -4.74
N ALA A 114 11.90 -8.75 -4.03
CA ALA A 114 10.52 -8.70 -4.54
C ALA A 114 10.35 -7.61 -5.61
N ALA A 115 10.96 -6.44 -5.42
CA ALA A 115 10.91 -5.31 -6.35
C ALA A 115 11.56 -5.63 -7.70
N ASP A 116 12.68 -6.35 -7.68
CA ASP A 116 13.37 -6.81 -8.90
C ASP A 116 12.52 -7.81 -9.71
N GLN A 117 11.63 -8.54 -9.04
CA GLN A 117 10.62 -9.40 -9.69
C GLN A 117 9.37 -8.64 -10.16
N GLY A 118 9.30 -7.33 -9.94
CA GLY A 118 8.20 -6.49 -10.40
C GLY A 118 7.09 -6.25 -9.37
N ALA A 119 7.22 -6.69 -8.13
CA ALA A 119 6.20 -6.48 -7.10
C ALA A 119 6.04 -4.98 -6.77
N ALA A 120 4.95 -4.36 -7.23
CA ALA A 120 4.74 -2.91 -7.14
C ALA A 120 4.73 -2.39 -5.68
N ASN A 121 4.14 -3.15 -4.75
CA ASN A 121 4.19 -2.82 -3.32
C ASN A 121 5.63 -2.79 -2.78
N ALA A 122 6.44 -3.76 -3.16
CA ALA A 122 7.84 -3.82 -2.75
C ALA A 122 8.68 -2.69 -3.39
N GLN A 123 8.43 -2.37 -4.66
CA GLN A 123 9.05 -1.24 -5.32
C GLN A 123 8.72 0.08 -4.62
N ARG A 124 7.45 0.29 -4.26
CA ARG A 124 7.05 1.48 -3.50
C ARG A 124 7.73 1.52 -2.13
N ASN A 125 7.75 0.43 -1.37
CA ASN A 125 8.38 0.39 -0.05
C ASN A 125 9.89 0.59 -0.14
N LEU A 126 10.56 -0.04 -1.10
CA LEU A 126 11.99 0.18 -1.35
C LEU A 126 12.29 1.64 -1.73
N GLY A 127 11.39 2.28 -2.49
CA GLY A 127 11.48 3.71 -2.76
C GLY A 127 11.43 4.55 -1.48
N LEU A 128 10.55 4.22 -0.53
CA LEU A 128 10.49 4.91 0.77
C LEU A 128 11.75 4.68 1.61
N MET A 129 12.28 3.45 1.64
CA MET A 129 13.54 3.19 2.34
C MET A 129 14.69 4.08 1.85
N TYR A 130 14.77 4.33 0.53
CA TYR A 130 15.73 5.25 -0.04
C TYR A 130 15.41 6.72 0.24
N ASP A 131 14.13 7.11 0.24
CA ASP A 131 13.64 8.47 0.49
C ASP A 131 13.95 8.93 1.93
N TYR A 132 13.85 7.99 2.89
CA TYR A 132 14.08 8.28 4.32
C TYR A 132 15.46 7.83 4.84
N GLY A 133 16.24 7.11 4.06
CA GLY A 133 17.50 6.55 4.51
C GLY A 133 17.35 5.42 5.54
N GLU A 134 16.23 4.69 5.52
CA GLU A 134 15.96 3.57 6.43
C GLU A 134 16.63 2.30 5.90
N GLY A 135 17.57 1.73 6.65
CA GLY A 135 18.34 0.53 6.28
C GLY A 135 19.27 0.68 5.08
N VAL A 136 19.30 1.86 4.44
CA VAL A 136 20.17 2.25 3.33
C VAL A 136 20.58 3.72 3.50
N ILE A 137 21.61 4.14 2.78
CA ILE A 137 21.92 5.57 2.67
C ILE A 137 20.80 6.23 1.86
N GLU A 138 20.29 7.37 2.36
CA GLU A 138 19.32 8.21 1.67
C GLU A 138 19.79 8.54 0.24
N ASP A 139 18.91 8.28 -0.73
CA ASP A 139 19.19 8.51 -2.16
C ASP A 139 17.86 8.74 -2.90
N ASP A 140 17.49 10.01 -3.04
CA ASP A 140 16.29 10.43 -3.75
C ASP A 140 16.23 9.93 -5.20
N THR A 141 17.37 9.79 -5.86
CA THR A 141 17.41 9.27 -7.24
C THR A 141 16.98 7.81 -7.29
N GLN A 142 17.42 7.01 -6.31
CA GLN A 142 16.94 5.64 -6.16
C GLN A 142 15.47 5.59 -5.74
N ALA A 143 15.04 6.49 -4.85
CA ALA A 143 13.62 6.60 -4.47
C ALA A 143 12.75 6.86 -5.71
N VAL A 144 13.08 7.85 -6.53
CA VAL A 144 12.39 8.15 -7.79
C VAL A 144 12.38 6.97 -8.75
N TYR A 145 13.49 6.27 -8.87
CA TYR A 145 13.58 5.09 -9.76
C TYR A 145 12.55 4.03 -9.36
N TRP A 146 12.48 3.70 -8.07
CA TRP A 146 11.59 2.66 -7.58
C TRP A 146 10.13 3.12 -7.54
N PHE A 147 9.85 4.37 -7.16
CA PHE A 147 8.50 4.94 -7.24
C PHE A 147 7.98 4.94 -8.67
N ARG A 148 8.81 5.29 -9.65
CA ARG A 148 8.43 5.28 -11.07
C ARG A 148 8.05 3.89 -11.54
N LYS A 149 8.85 2.87 -11.22
CA LYS A 149 8.52 1.48 -11.57
C LYS A 149 7.17 1.03 -11.03
N ALA A 150 6.87 1.34 -9.78
CA ALA A 150 5.58 1.02 -9.20
C ALA A 150 4.43 1.88 -9.78
N ALA A 151 4.68 3.17 -10.01
CA ALA A 151 3.70 4.11 -10.56
C ALA A 151 3.29 3.76 -12.00
N GLU A 152 4.22 3.31 -12.82
CA GLU A 152 3.98 2.85 -14.19
C GLU A 152 3.12 1.57 -14.23
N GLN A 153 3.15 0.76 -13.18
CA GLN A 153 2.25 -0.38 -12.99
C GLN A 153 0.85 0.03 -12.48
N GLY A 154 0.60 1.32 -12.28
CA GLY A 154 -0.69 1.82 -11.80
C GLY A 154 -0.81 1.89 -10.27
N HIS A 155 0.25 1.68 -9.49
CA HIS A 155 0.19 1.71 -8.03
C HIS A 155 -0.07 3.14 -7.51
N ALA A 156 -1.29 3.41 -7.02
CA ALA A 156 -1.75 4.77 -6.68
C ALA A 156 -0.84 5.50 -5.68
N LYS A 157 -0.43 4.83 -4.59
CA LYS A 157 0.47 5.46 -3.60
C LYS A 157 1.86 5.77 -4.17
N ALA A 158 2.36 4.96 -5.10
CA ALA A 158 3.63 5.24 -5.76
C ALA A 158 3.51 6.40 -6.77
N GLN A 159 2.37 6.51 -7.46
CA GLN A 159 2.06 7.67 -8.29
C GLN A 159 2.02 8.96 -7.46
N TYR A 160 1.39 8.90 -6.28
CA TYR A 160 1.43 10.02 -5.33
C TYR A 160 2.86 10.36 -4.92
N ASN A 161 3.67 9.37 -4.47
CA ASN A 161 5.06 9.60 -4.07
C ASN A 161 5.89 10.21 -5.21
N LEU A 162 5.73 9.69 -6.43
CA LEU A 162 6.44 10.24 -7.60
C LEU A 162 5.98 11.67 -7.92
N GLY A 163 4.69 11.98 -7.73
CA GLY A 163 4.18 13.35 -7.82
C GLY A 163 4.88 14.28 -6.82
N VAL A 164 5.03 13.84 -5.57
CA VAL A 164 5.76 14.59 -4.53
C VAL A 164 7.21 14.84 -4.93
N MET A 165 7.92 13.83 -5.46
CA MET A 165 9.31 14.00 -5.91
C MET A 165 9.44 15.06 -7.00
N TYR A 166 8.51 15.15 -7.95
CA TYR A 166 8.49 16.20 -8.97
C TYR A 166 8.09 17.57 -8.42
N ASP A 167 7.19 17.62 -7.43
CA ASP A 167 6.69 18.85 -6.81
C ASP A 167 7.79 19.58 -6.01
N TYR A 168 8.65 18.81 -5.33
CA TYR A 168 9.73 19.36 -4.48
C TYR A 168 11.13 19.23 -5.07
N GLY A 169 11.30 18.61 -6.21
CA GLY A 169 12.61 18.42 -6.83
C GLY A 169 13.50 17.38 -6.14
N GLY A 170 12.93 16.43 -5.40
CA GLY A 170 13.66 15.32 -4.76
C GLY A 170 14.17 14.31 -5.80
N GLY A 171 15.48 14.20 -5.99
CA GLY A 171 16.10 13.25 -6.94
C GLY A 171 15.78 13.48 -8.42
N VAL A 172 14.98 14.48 -8.74
CA VAL A 172 14.63 14.93 -10.08
C VAL A 172 14.59 16.46 -10.10
N ILE A 173 14.62 17.06 -11.27
CA ILE A 173 14.36 18.49 -11.42
C ILE A 173 12.88 18.72 -11.11
N GLU A 174 12.61 19.75 -10.28
CA GLU A 174 11.25 20.21 -9.98
C GLU A 174 10.46 20.46 -11.27
N ASP A 175 9.25 19.91 -11.34
CA ASP A 175 8.37 20.01 -12.51
C ASP A 175 6.91 19.83 -12.07
N ASP A 176 6.25 20.94 -11.77
CA ASP A 176 4.86 20.97 -11.33
C ASP A 176 3.91 20.31 -12.34
N THR A 177 4.18 20.44 -13.65
CA THR A 177 3.34 19.82 -14.68
C THR A 177 3.38 18.30 -14.58
N ARG A 178 4.56 17.75 -14.36
CA ARG A 178 4.71 16.30 -14.10
C ARG A 178 4.10 15.91 -12.76
N ALA A 179 4.30 16.73 -11.72
CA ALA A 179 3.67 16.50 -10.42
C ALA A 179 2.15 16.38 -10.54
N VAL A 180 1.50 17.35 -11.19
CA VAL A 180 0.06 17.32 -11.47
C VAL A 180 -0.36 16.09 -12.25
N SER A 181 0.41 15.68 -13.25
CA SER A 181 0.10 14.48 -14.03
C SER A 181 0.07 13.20 -13.15
N TRP A 182 1.02 13.05 -12.24
CA TRP A 182 1.09 11.92 -11.35
C TRP A 182 0.08 11.99 -10.21
N TYR A 183 -0.14 13.17 -9.61
CA TYR A 183 -1.20 13.37 -8.63
C TYR A 183 -2.58 13.06 -9.21
N ARG A 184 -2.85 13.47 -10.45
CA ARG A 184 -4.13 13.17 -11.11
C ARG A 184 -4.37 11.67 -11.24
N LYS A 185 -3.39 10.90 -11.70
CA LYS A 185 -3.49 9.44 -11.81
C LYS A 185 -3.79 8.77 -10.46
N ALA A 186 -3.12 9.22 -9.38
CA ALA A 186 -3.35 8.71 -8.04
C ALA A 186 -4.72 9.15 -7.48
N ALA A 187 -5.10 10.41 -7.72
CA ALA A 187 -6.36 11.00 -7.26
C ALA A 187 -7.58 10.32 -7.91
N GLU A 188 -7.50 10.01 -9.20
CA GLU A 188 -8.53 9.27 -9.94
C GLU A 188 -8.72 7.84 -9.42
N GLN A 189 -7.69 7.25 -8.81
CA GLN A 189 -7.76 5.97 -8.11
C GLN A 189 -8.23 6.09 -6.65
N GLY A 190 -8.54 7.30 -6.17
CA GLY A 190 -9.04 7.53 -4.83
C GLY A 190 -7.96 7.79 -3.76
N GLU A 191 -6.69 8.00 -4.11
CA GLU A 191 -5.67 8.33 -3.12
C GLU A 191 -5.91 9.74 -2.54
N ALA A 192 -6.35 9.79 -1.26
CA ALA A 192 -6.80 11.04 -0.64
C ALA A 192 -5.70 12.12 -0.55
N LYS A 193 -4.44 11.72 -0.32
CA LYS A 193 -3.31 12.67 -0.31
C LYS A 193 -3.07 13.28 -1.68
N ALA A 194 -3.22 12.49 -2.74
CA ALA A 194 -3.08 12.98 -4.11
C ALA A 194 -4.24 13.90 -4.50
N GLN A 195 -5.46 13.59 -4.09
CA GLN A 195 -6.63 14.48 -4.29
C GLN A 195 -6.42 15.82 -3.61
N TYR A 196 -5.91 15.81 -2.37
CA TYR A 196 -5.58 17.03 -1.65
C TYR A 196 -4.51 17.86 -2.39
N ASN A 197 -3.39 17.24 -2.78
CA ASN A 197 -2.32 17.95 -3.47
C ASN A 197 -2.77 18.45 -4.85
N LEU A 198 -3.56 17.67 -5.57
CA LEU A 198 -4.14 18.13 -6.85
C LEU A 198 -5.09 19.31 -6.64
N GLY A 199 -5.85 19.33 -5.55
CA GLY A 199 -6.63 20.47 -5.12
C GLY A 199 -5.78 21.73 -4.90
N LEU A 200 -4.63 21.58 -4.22
CA LEU A 200 -3.65 22.67 -4.05
C LEU A 200 -3.10 23.18 -5.38
N MET A 201 -2.74 22.28 -6.31
CA MET A 201 -2.23 22.65 -7.62
C MET A 201 -3.25 23.51 -8.38
N TYR A 202 -4.54 23.20 -8.33
CA TYR A 202 -5.58 24.03 -8.93
C TYR A 202 -5.89 25.31 -8.15
N ASP A 203 -5.73 25.31 -6.82
CA ASP A 203 -5.98 26.50 -5.98
C ASP A 203 -4.91 27.58 -6.17
N TYR A 204 -3.66 27.17 -6.43
CA TYR A 204 -2.52 28.10 -6.58
C TYR A 204 -1.95 28.21 -7.99
N GLY A 205 -2.45 27.43 -8.95
CA GLY A 205 -1.94 27.44 -10.32
C GLY A 205 -0.57 26.76 -10.50
N GLY A 206 -0.21 25.82 -9.64
CA GLY A 206 1.04 25.04 -9.74
C GLY A 206 0.96 24.02 -10.88
N GLY A 207 1.72 24.22 -11.96
CA GLY A 207 1.75 23.32 -13.12
C GLY A 207 0.47 23.20 -13.93
N VAL A 208 -0.58 23.91 -13.51
CA VAL A 208 -1.89 24.06 -14.19
C VAL A 208 -2.39 25.48 -14.08
N ILE A 209 -3.37 25.85 -14.90
CA ILE A 209 -4.08 27.12 -14.75
C ILE A 209 -4.94 27.02 -13.47
N GLU A 210 -4.91 28.09 -12.66
CA GLU A 210 -5.75 28.22 -11.47
C GLU A 210 -7.23 27.98 -11.79
N ASP A 211 -7.86 27.09 -11.04
CA ASP A 211 -9.28 26.76 -11.17
C ASP A 211 -9.86 26.36 -9.80
N TYR A 212 -10.47 27.32 -9.13
CA TYR A 212 -11.08 27.11 -7.81
C TYR A 212 -12.21 26.08 -7.82
N THR A 213 -12.91 25.92 -8.95
CA THR A 213 -13.98 24.90 -9.05
C THR A 213 -13.39 23.48 -9.00
N LEU A 214 -12.29 23.27 -9.73
CA LEU A 214 -11.56 22.00 -9.68
C LEU A 214 -10.85 21.82 -8.34
N ALA A 215 -10.32 22.89 -7.73
CA ALA A 215 -9.76 22.83 -6.39
C ALA A 215 -10.81 22.35 -5.36
N VAL A 216 -12.00 22.94 -5.36
CA VAL A 216 -13.13 22.52 -4.50
C VAL A 216 -13.52 21.07 -4.76
N TYR A 217 -13.57 20.65 -6.02
CA TYR A 217 -13.89 19.26 -6.36
C TYR A 217 -12.91 18.29 -5.72
N TRP A 218 -11.61 18.50 -5.88
CA TRP A 218 -10.58 17.60 -5.36
C TRP A 218 -10.45 17.67 -3.84
N TYR A 219 -10.55 18.88 -3.24
CA TYR A 219 -10.61 19.00 -1.78
C TYR A 219 -11.79 18.22 -1.18
N ARG A 220 -12.97 18.28 -1.84
CA ARG A 220 -14.14 17.53 -1.37
C ARG A 220 -13.91 16.03 -1.41
N GLN A 221 -13.36 15.50 -2.49
CA GLN A 221 -13.06 14.07 -2.60
C GLN A 221 -12.11 13.60 -1.47
N ALA A 222 -11.08 14.37 -1.17
CA ALA A 222 -10.16 14.06 -0.06
C ALA A 222 -10.82 14.25 1.32
N ALA A 223 -11.62 15.31 1.49
CA ALA A 223 -12.30 15.65 2.74
C ALA A 223 -13.33 14.58 3.16
N GLU A 224 -14.08 14.06 2.21
CA GLU A 224 -15.05 12.98 2.40
C GLU A 224 -14.39 11.67 2.85
N GLN A 225 -13.14 11.44 2.45
CA GLN A 225 -12.31 10.34 2.93
C GLN A 225 -11.65 10.59 4.31
N GLY A 226 -11.91 11.76 4.92
CA GLY A 226 -11.36 12.11 6.22
C GLY A 226 -10.00 12.80 6.19
N HIS A 227 -9.52 13.31 5.04
CA HIS A 227 -8.26 14.04 4.99
C HIS A 227 -8.39 15.41 5.65
N ALA A 228 -7.80 15.59 6.85
CA ALA A 228 -8.01 16.76 7.71
C ALA A 228 -7.67 18.10 7.04
N LYS A 229 -6.53 18.18 6.33
CA LYS A 229 -6.14 19.40 5.62
C LYS A 229 -7.09 19.75 4.47
N ALA A 230 -7.62 18.73 3.79
CA ALA A 230 -8.62 18.95 2.73
C ALA A 230 -9.96 19.43 3.30
N GLN A 231 -10.37 18.89 4.47
CA GLN A 231 -11.56 19.39 5.19
C GLN A 231 -11.41 20.86 5.57
N TYR A 232 -10.24 21.24 6.08
CA TYR A 232 -9.95 22.63 6.40
C TYR A 232 -10.02 23.53 5.16
N ASN A 233 -9.33 23.16 4.06
CA ASN A 233 -9.31 23.95 2.84
C ASN A 233 -10.72 24.05 2.20
N LEU A 234 -11.49 22.97 2.22
CA LEU A 234 -12.88 23.00 1.76
C LEU A 234 -13.75 23.95 2.60
N GLY A 235 -13.52 23.99 3.92
CA GLY A 235 -14.14 24.99 4.82
C GLY A 235 -13.80 26.41 4.39
N VAL A 236 -12.53 26.70 4.07
CA VAL A 236 -12.07 28.02 3.58
C VAL A 236 -12.73 28.39 2.25
N MET A 237 -12.88 27.40 1.32
CA MET A 237 -13.57 27.62 0.05
C MET A 237 -15.04 28.03 0.25
N TYR A 238 -15.76 27.36 1.17
CA TYR A 238 -17.13 27.76 1.51
C TYR A 238 -17.21 29.12 2.23
N GLU A 239 -16.28 29.42 3.16
CA GLU A 239 -16.23 30.71 3.86
C GLU A 239 -16.00 31.87 2.90
N SER A 240 -15.10 31.69 1.93
CA SER A 240 -14.70 32.73 0.98
C SER A 240 -15.61 32.83 -0.26
N GLY A 241 -16.33 31.77 -0.60
CA GLY A 241 -17.08 31.67 -1.85
C GLY A 241 -16.20 31.46 -3.09
N ARG A 242 -14.95 30.97 -2.93
CA ARG A 242 -14.05 30.67 -4.05
C ARG A 242 -14.39 29.31 -4.66
N GLY A 243 -14.68 29.29 -5.94
CA GLY A 243 -15.01 28.07 -6.70
C GLY A 243 -16.32 27.39 -6.33
N ILE A 244 -17.02 27.91 -5.31
CA ILE A 244 -18.31 27.42 -4.83
C ILE A 244 -19.09 28.58 -4.20
N ALA A 245 -20.42 28.48 -4.17
CA ALA A 245 -21.24 29.49 -3.48
C ALA A 245 -20.87 29.56 -1.99
N LYS A 246 -20.73 30.79 -1.47
CA LYS A 246 -20.47 31.04 -0.05
C LYS A 246 -21.55 30.39 0.81
N ASP A 247 -21.12 29.62 1.84
CA ASP A 247 -22.01 28.96 2.80
C ASP A 247 -21.28 28.81 4.15
N ASP A 248 -21.58 29.73 5.08
CA ASP A 248 -20.96 29.74 6.40
C ASP A 248 -21.32 28.49 7.24
N THR A 249 -22.49 27.86 6.96
CA THR A 249 -22.90 26.62 7.64
C THR A 249 -22.02 25.45 7.21
N GLN A 250 -21.77 25.32 5.91
CA GLN A 250 -20.86 24.32 5.36
C GLN A 250 -19.41 24.59 5.80
N ALA A 251 -18.99 25.84 5.83
CA ALA A 251 -17.66 26.20 6.34
C ALA A 251 -17.43 25.70 7.79
N VAL A 252 -18.39 26.00 8.68
CA VAL A 252 -18.34 25.54 10.10
C VAL A 252 -18.34 24.02 10.19
N TYR A 253 -19.16 23.35 9.38
CA TYR A 253 -19.21 21.88 9.36
C TYR A 253 -17.84 21.28 9.02
N TRP A 254 -17.18 21.75 7.97
CA TRP A 254 -15.89 21.21 7.53
C TRP A 254 -14.75 21.61 8.47
N PHE A 255 -14.75 22.81 9.06
CA PHE A 255 -13.78 23.19 10.09
C PHE A 255 -13.88 22.31 11.34
N ARG A 256 -15.10 21.95 11.77
CA ARG A 256 -15.29 21.01 12.89
C ARG A 256 -14.71 19.63 12.59
N LYS A 257 -14.99 19.10 11.40
CA LYS A 257 -14.43 17.82 10.95
C LYS A 257 -12.90 17.83 10.96
N ALA A 258 -12.28 18.89 10.48
CA ALA A 258 -10.83 19.04 10.50
C ALA A 258 -10.28 19.13 11.95
N ALA A 259 -10.97 19.87 12.82
CA ALA A 259 -10.57 20.06 14.22
C ALA A 259 -10.65 18.75 15.04
N GLU A 260 -11.66 17.91 14.79
CA GLU A 260 -11.80 16.58 15.40
C GLU A 260 -10.56 15.69 15.15
N GLN A 261 -9.78 15.96 14.11
CA GLN A 261 -8.56 15.25 13.75
C GLN A 261 -7.27 16.01 14.15
N GLY A 262 -7.38 17.12 14.89
CA GLY A 262 -6.25 17.91 15.35
C GLY A 262 -5.75 18.98 14.38
N GLU A 263 -6.44 19.22 13.27
CA GLU A 263 -6.16 20.28 12.30
C GLU A 263 -7.00 21.53 12.64
N ALA A 264 -6.73 22.17 13.78
CA ALA A 264 -7.38 23.42 14.12
C ALA A 264 -6.85 24.58 13.26
N LYS A 265 -7.72 25.57 12.99
CA LYS A 265 -7.33 26.85 12.39
C LYS A 265 -6.32 27.52 13.34
N LYS A 266 -5.06 27.66 12.92
CA LYS A 266 -4.05 28.46 13.62
C LYS A 266 -4.11 29.91 13.16
#